data_b8fd7b9ea25881da1e714cef6b2f21bb
#
_entry.id   b8fd7b9ea25881da1e714cef6b2f21bb
#
_cell.length_a   1.000
_cell.length_b   1.000
_cell.length_c   1.000
_cell.angle_alpha   90.00
_cell.angle_beta   90.00
_cell.angle_gamma   90.00
#
_symmetry.space_group_name_H-M   'P 1'
#
loop_
_entity.id
_entity.type
_entity.pdbx_description
1 polymer ?
#
loop_
_entity_poly.entity_id
_entity_poly.type
_entity_poly.pdbx_seq_one_letter_code
_entity_poly.pdbx_strand_id
1 'polypeptide(L)'
;MVHLIEVILFAATSFVVGLSGAIVPGPMLTVTISDSMKKGFKAGPMVVSGHIIAEIILIVLIFAGLGWLIGSSTASFIIGTLGGIMLILMGYNITRSSQPVSEVSDYGEVKRYGPVIKGFMTSVSNPYFFIWWATVGCAFMFKGLELAGAVGVLGFIIGHWASDLGWFSTVSFLTSRGSGIMNEKHYKIIMTICGAFLIVLGVYFILSAQKII
;
A
#
# COMPACT_ATOMS: atom_id res chain seq x y z
N MET A 1 -4.07 35.51 4.04
CA MET A 1 -5.14 34.92 3.20
C MET A 1 -4.58 34.23 1.93
N VAL A 2 -3.68 34.86 1.19
CA VAL A 2 -3.09 34.30 -0.05
C VAL A 2 -2.45 32.93 0.22
N HIS A 3 -1.56 32.81 1.19
CA HIS A 3 -0.92 31.54 1.52
C HIS A 3 -1.89 30.41 1.93
N LEU A 4 -3.03 30.71 2.56
CA LEU A 4 -4.00 29.66 2.92
C LEU A 4 -4.68 29.05 1.68
N ILE A 5 -5.07 29.89 0.73
CA ILE A 5 -5.67 29.44 -0.54
C ILE A 5 -4.66 28.60 -1.32
N GLU A 6 -3.41 29.04 -1.40
CA GLU A 6 -2.33 28.32 -2.07
C GLU A 6 -2.08 26.94 -1.45
N VAL A 7 -2.07 26.84 -0.12
CA VAL A 7 -1.92 25.56 0.60
C VAL A 7 -3.11 24.63 0.35
N ILE A 8 -4.35 25.15 0.30
CA ILE A 8 -5.54 24.34 -0.01
C ILE A 8 -5.46 23.81 -1.45
N LEU A 9 -5.10 24.66 -2.41
CA LEU A 9 -4.93 24.24 -3.80
C LEU A 9 -3.80 23.23 -3.94
N PHE A 10 -2.72 23.40 -3.19
CA PHE A 10 -1.61 22.46 -3.17
C PHE A 10 -2.01 21.11 -2.57
N ALA A 11 -2.79 21.10 -1.48
CA ALA A 11 -3.36 19.88 -0.92
C ALA A 11 -4.32 19.16 -1.90
N ALA A 12 -5.16 19.92 -2.62
CA ALA A 12 -6.02 19.38 -3.66
C ALA A 12 -5.21 18.77 -4.83
N THR A 13 -4.13 19.43 -5.24
CA THR A 13 -3.21 18.92 -6.25
C THR A 13 -2.54 17.64 -5.75
N SER A 14 -2.09 17.64 -4.48
CA SER A 14 -1.52 16.47 -3.82
C SER A 14 -2.49 15.29 -3.78
N PHE A 15 -3.77 15.53 -3.52
CA PHE A 15 -4.82 14.52 -3.59
C PHE A 15 -4.91 13.88 -4.98
N VAL A 16 -4.95 14.69 -6.03
CA VAL A 16 -5.04 14.19 -7.42
C VAL A 16 -3.79 13.41 -7.81
N VAL A 17 -2.61 13.92 -7.44
CA VAL A 17 -1.34 13.24 -7.71
C VAL A 17 -1.20 11.96 -6.89
N GLY A 18 -1.63 11.96 -5.62
CA GLY A 18 -1.66 10.78 -4.77
C GLY A 18 -2.55 9.67 -5.34
N LEU A 19 -3.71 10.02 -5.92
CA LEU A 19 -4.55 9.04 -6.62
C LEU A 19 -3.82 8.33 -7.75
N SER A 20 -2.88 8.99 -8.46
CA SER A 20 -2.11 8.34 -9.51
C SER A 20 -1.23 7.19 -8.99
N GLY A 21 -0.79 7.28 -7.74
CA GLY A 21 -0.08 6.19 -7.05
C GLY A 21 -1.04 5.12 -6.49
N ALA A 22 -2.13 5.56 -5.85
CA ALA A 22 -3.08 4.67 -5.19
C ALA A 22 -3.85 3.75 -6.16
N ILE A 23 -4.18 4.24 -7.35
CA ILE A 23 -4.95 3.50 -8.37
C ILE A 23 -4.12 2.39 -9.04
N VAL A 24 -2.79 2.49 -9.02
CA VAL A 24 -1.93 1.48 -9.65
C VAL A 24 -2.17 0.11 -9.01
N PRO A 25 -2.49 -0.92 -9.81
CA PRO A 25 -2.65 -2.26 -9.29
C PRO A 25 -1.38 -2.76 -8.61
N GLY A 26 -1.49 -3.10 -7.33
CA GLY A 26 -0.33 -3.48 -6.53
C GLY A 26 -0.69 -4.31 -5.30
N PRO A 27 0.31 -4.62 -4.46
CA PRO A 27 0.12 -5.44 -3.27
C PRO A 27 -0.95 -4.90 -2.33
N MET A 28 -1.00 -3.59 -2.14
CA MET A 28 -1.94 -2.94 -1.23
C MET A 28 -3.39 -3.08 -1.73
N LEU A 29 -3.64 -2.91 -3.03
CA LEU A 29 -4.96 -3.12 -3.62
C LEU A 29 -5.43 -4.58 -3.42
N THR A 30 -4.54 -5.53 -3.69
CA THR A 30 -4.82 -6.96 -3.57
C THR A 30 -5.18 -7.35 -2.13
N VAL A 31 -4.43 -6.85 -1.15
CA VAL A 31 -4.72 -7.09 0.28
C VAL A 31 -6.01 -6.40 0.71
N THR A 32 -6.27 -5.19 0.23
CA THR A 32 -7.52 -4.48 0.51
C THR A 32 -8.72 -5.28 0.02
N ILE A 33 -8.71 -5.77 -1.22
CA ILE A 33 -9.77 -6.62 -1.77
C ILE A 33 -9.93 -7.89 -0.93
N SER A 34 -8.83 -8.63 -0.72
CA SER A 34 -8.84 -9.89 0.03
C SER A 34 -9.38 -9.74 1.46
N ASP A 35 -8.92 -8.72 2.19
CA ASP A 35 -9.36 -8.51 3.58
C ASP A 35 -10.78 -7.92 3.64
N SER A 36 -11.19 -7.10 2.67
CA SER A 36 -12.54 -6.55 2.60
C SER A 36 -13.61 -7.62 2.32
N MET A 37 -13.27 -8.62 1.51
CA MET A 37 -14.15 -9.77 1.28
C MET A 37 -14.39 -10.57 2.58
N LYS A 38 -13.41 -10.63 3.47
CA LYS A 38 -13.46 -11.41 4.73
C LYS A 38 -13.97 -10.61 5.92
N LYS A 39 -13.61 -9.33 6.01
CA LYS A 39 -13.77 -8.49 7.20
C LYS A 39 -14.68 -7.28 6.97
N GLY A 40 -15.18 -7.13 5.74
CA GLY A 40 -16.05 -6.02 5.35
C GLY A 40 -15.30 -4.70 5.17
N PHE A 41 -16.08 -3.62 5.09
CA PHE A 41 -15.60 -2.27 4.76
C PHE A 41 -14.43 -1.76 5.63
N LYS A 42 -14.41 -2.09 6.92
CA LYS A 42 -13.38 -1.59 7.84
C LYS A 42 -11.96 -2.02 7.45
N ALA A 43 -11.81 -3.06 6.62
CA ALA A 43 -10.50 -3.55 6.20
C ALA A 43 -9.72 -2.50 5.41
N GLY A 44 -10.36 -1.77 4.49
CA GLY A 44 -9.70 -0.72 3.70
C GLY A 44 -9.05 0.37 4.54
N PRO A 45 -9.81 1.13 5.35
CA PRO A 45 -9.22 2.12 6.25
C PRO A 45 -8.13 1.58 7.18
N MET A 46 -8.25 0.32 7.65
CA MET A 46 -7.22 -0.31 8.47
C MET A 46 -5.95 -0.64 7.69
N VAL A 47 -6.06 -1.08 6.43
CA VAL A 47 -4.91 -1.29 5.55
C VAL A 47 -4.19 0.04 5.29
N VAL A 48 -4.94 1.11 5.00
CA VAL A 48 -4.39 2.45 4.82
C VAL A 48 -3.70 2.96 6.08
N SER A 49 -4.25 2.70 7.28
CA SER A 49 -3.58 3.08 8.53
C SER A 49 -2.19 2.44 8.66
N GLY A 50 -2.05 1.19 8.23
CA GLY A 50 -0.74 0.52 8.18
C GLY A 50 0.21 1.14 7.15
N HIS A 51 -0.32 1.51 5.98
CA HIS A 51 0.42 2.23 4.95
C HIS A 51 0.93 3.59 5.46
N ILE A 52 0.06 4.38 6.08
CA ILE A 52 0.41 5.68 6.69
C ILE A 52 1.53 5.53 7.73
N ILE A 53 1.52 4.48 8.54
CA ILE A 53 2.62 4.21 9.49
C ILE A 53 3.94 4.03 8.74
N ALA A 54 3.97 3.27 7.64
CA ALA A 54 5.17 3.10 6.82
C ALA A 54 5.64 4.44 6.22
N GLU A 55 4.72 5.27 5.77
CA GLU A 55 5.03 6.60 5.21
C GLU A 55 5.57 7.55 6.28
N ILE A 56 4.98 7.59 7.46
CA ILE A 56 5.49 8.42 8.57
C ILE A 56 6.94 8.04 8.88
N ILE A 57 7.24 6.75 8.98
CA ILE A 57 8.61 6.28 9.22
C ILE A 57 9.52 6.74 8.07
N LEU A 58 9.10 6.58 6.82
CA LEU A 58 9.88 6.97 5.66
C LEU A 58 10.11 8.50 5.60
N ILE A 59 9.09 9.30 5.86
CA ILE A 59 9.18 10.77 5.92
C ILE A 59 10.18 11.20 6.98
N VAL A 60 10.12 10.61 8.18
CA VAL A 60 11.07 10.88 9.26
C VAL A 60 12.50 10.54 8.83
N LEU A 61 12.71 9.41 8.16
CA LEU A 61 14.03 9.01 7.65
C LEU A 61 14.54 9.97 6.57
N ILE A 62 13.67 10.48 5.68
CA ILE A 62 14.04 11.46 4.67
C ILE A 62 14.49 12.78 5.35
N PHE A 63 13.73 13.28 6.32
CA PHE A 63 14.10 14.49 7.06
C PHE A 63 15.35 14.32 7.95
N ALA A 64 15.62 13.10 8.42
CA ALA A 64 16.86 12.76 9.12
C ALA A 64 18.09 12.65 8.18
N GLY A 65 17.94 12.94 6.89
CA GLY A 65 19.04 12.96 5.92
C GLY A 65 19.36 11.59 5.30
N LEU A 66 18.52 10.57 5.52
CA LEU A 66 18.71 9.22 4.98
C LEU A 66 18.07 9.03 3.59
N GLY A 67 17.59 10.11 2.98
CA GLY A 67 16.96 10.06 1.63
C GLY A 67 17.87 9.48 0.54
N TRP A 68 19.20 9.67 0.65
CA TRP A 68 20.18 9.12 -0.27
C TRP A 68 20.19 7.57 -0.29
N LEU A 69 19.81 6.92 0.82
CA LEU A 69 19.80 5.47 0.94
C LEU A 69 18.68 4.86 0.09
N ILE A 70 17.55 5.55 -0.06
CA ILE A 70 16.35 5.05 -0.75
C ILE A 70 16.62 4.79 -2.23
N GLY A 71 17.48 5.59 -2.87
CA GLY A 71 17.89 5.45 -4.28
C GLY A 71 19.13 4.58 -4.50
N SER A 72 19.73 4.01 -3.45
CA SER A 72 20.94 3.20 -3.61
C SER A 72 20.64 1.83 -4.23
N SER A 73 21.57 1.30 -5.04
CA SER A 73 21.46 -0.05 -5.62
C SER A 73 21.34 -1.13 -4.54
N THR A 74 22.08 -0.98 -3.44
CA THR A 74 22.03 -1.91 -2.30
C THR A 74 20.65 -1.93 -1.65
N ALA A 75 20.05 -0.76 -1.38
CA ALA A 75 18.70 -0.69 -0.82
C ALA A 75 17.67 -1.30 -1.79
N SER A 76 17.75 -0.97 -3.07
CA SER A 76 16.87 -1.53 -4.12
C SER A 76 16.97 -3.05 -4.21
N PHE A 77 18.18 -3.61 -4.09
CA PHE A 77 18.40 -5.05 -4.07
C PHE A 77 17.77 -5.70 -2.82
N ILE A 78 18.03 -5.15 -1.64
CA ILE A 78 17.49 -5.67 -0.38
C ILE A 78 15.97 -5.59 -0.37
N ILE A 79 15.39 -4.43 -0.71
CA ILE A 79 13.94 -4.21 -0.72
C ILE A 79 13.27 -5.12 -1.76
N GLY A 80 13.83 -5.21 -2.97
CA GLY A 80 13.28 -6.05 -4.04
C GLY A 80 13.32 -7.53 -3.69
N THR A 81 14.41 -8.00 -3.07
CA THR A 81 14.57 -9.42 -2.71
C THR A 81 13.70 -9.79 -1.51
N LEU A 82 13.85 -9.10 -0.37
CA LEU A 82 13.09 -9.40 0.85
C LEU A 82 11.60 -9.08 0.66
N GLY A 83 11.29 -7.96 0.01
CA GLY A 83 9.92 -7.57 -0.30
C GLY A 83 9.25 -8.58 -1.24
N GLY A 84 9.97 -9.04 -2.27
CA GLY A 84 9.47 -10.08 -3.17
C GLY A 84 9.16 -11.40 -2.47
N ILE A 85 10.04 -11.85 -1.57
CA ILE A 85 9.80 -13.04 -0.73
C ILE A 85 8.52 -12.84 0.12
N MET A 86 8.38 -11.68 0.75
CA MET A 86 7.21 -11.34 1.57
C MET A 86 5.91 -11.39 0.77
N LEU A 87 5.91 -10.83 -0.44
CA LEU A 87 4.75 -10.85 -1.34
C LEU A 87 4.38 -12.27 -1.76
N ILE A 88 5.37 -13.14 -2.05
CA ILE A 88 5.12 -14.55 -2.36
C ILE A 88 4.44 -15.25 -1.18
N LEU A 89 4.95 -15.07 0.05
CA LEU A 89 4.35 -15.64 1.24
C LEU A 89 2.94 -15.12 1.49
N MET A 90 2.68 -13.82 1.29
CA MET A 90 1.34 -13.25 1.42
C MET A 90 0.39 -13.80 0.35
N GLY A 91 0.84 -13.88 -0.91
CA GLY A 91 0.07 -14.43 -2.02
C GLY A 91 -0.30 -15.90 -1.80
N TYR A 92 0.64 -16.70 -1.33
CA TYR A 92 0.41 -18.09 -0.96
C TYR A 92 -0.65 -18.23 0.14
N ASN A 93 -0.55 -17.42 1.20
CA ASN A 93 -1.52 -17.42 2.29
C ASN A 93 -2.93 -17.00 1.82
N ILE A 94 -3.03 -16.00 0.93
CA ILE A 94 -4.31 -15.57 0.34
C ILE A 94 -4.92 -16.70 -0.48
N THR A 95 -4.14 -17.35 -1.34
CA THR A 95 -4.62 -18.46 -2.18
C THR A 95 -5.09 -19.65 -1.34
N ARG A 96 -4.35 -19.99 -0.29
CA ARG A 96 -4.70 -21.10 0.60
C ARG A 96 -5.93 -20.82 1.46
N SER A 97 -6.14 -19.57 1.88
CA SER A 97 -7.31 -19.17 2.68
C SER A 97 -8.58 -18.91 1.85
N SER A 98 -8.58 -19.29 0.58
CA SER A 98 -9.78 -19.29 -0.27
C SER A 98 -10.71 -20.49 -0.03
N GLN A 99 -10.44 -21.32 0.98
CA GLN A 99 -11.34 -22.39 1.44
C GLN A 99 -12.52 -21.82 2.24
N PRO A 100 -13.74 -22.37 2.10
CA PRO A 100 -14.91 -21.92 2.86
C PRO A 100 -14.66 -22.00 4.36
N VAL A 101 -15.19 -21.04 5.11
CA VAL A 101 -15.05 -20.92 6.57
C VAL A 101 -15.57 -22.17 7.31
N SER A 102 -16.40 -23.00 6.67
CA SER A 102 -16.97 -24.24 7.23
C SER A 102 -16.00 -25.40 7.42
N GLU A 103 -14.80 -25.37 6.82
CA GLU A 103 -13.82 -26.47 6.91
C GLU A 103 -12.54 -26.10 7.68
N VAL A 104 -12.45 -24.90 8.25
CA VAL A 104 -11.30 -24.51 9.07
C VAL A 104 -11.54 -24.95 10.52
N SER A 105 -11.62 -26.27 10.73
CA SER A 105 -11.43 -26.86 12.04
C SER A 105 -9.93 -26.95 12.33
N ASP A 106 -9.49 -26.16 13.29
CA ASP A 106 -8.46 -26.47 14.29
C ASP A 106 -7.06 -26.94 13.82
N TYR A 107 -6.50 -26.29 12.79
CA TYR A 107 -5.07 -26.39 12.54
C TYR A 107 -4.39 -25.07 12.91
N GLY A 108 -3.61 -25.13 14.01
CA GLY A 108 -2.71 -24.16 14.61
C GLY A 108 -2.77 -22.74 14.06
N GLU A 109 -3.13 -21.79 14.92
CA GLU A 109 -3.10 -20.36 14.66
C GLU A 109 -1.75 -19.91 14.11
N VAL A 110 -1.56 -20.00 12.79
CA VAL A 110 -0.64 -19.07 12.14
C VAL A 110 -1.25 -17.70 12.40
N LYS A 111 -0.64 -16.91 13.28
CA LYS A 111 -1.06 -15.53 13.61
C LYS A 111 -1.43 -14.81 12.33
N ARG A 112 -2.73 -14.73 12.02
CA ARG A 112 -3.24 -14.02 10.85
C ARG A 112 -3.04 -12.54 11.14
N TYR A 113 -2.01 -11.95 10.56
CA TYR A 113 -1.76 -10.52 10.66
C TYR A 113 -3.02 -9.72 10.33
N GLY A 114 -3.33 -8.72 11.18
CA GLY A 114 -4.46 -7.82 10.96
C GLY A 114 -4.26 -6.94 9.72
N PRO A 115 -5.34 -6.28 9.20
CA PRO A 115 -5.25 -5.43 8.01
C PRO A 115 -4.20 -4.32 8.14
N VAL A 116 -4.01 -3.74 9.33
CA VAL A 116 -2.98 -2.72 9.61
C VAL A 116 -1.57 -3.26 9.33
N ILE A 117 -1.24 -4.43 9.90
CA ILE A 117 0.08 -5.03 9.69
C ILE A 117 0.29 -5.38 8.22
N LYS A 118 -0.74 -5.88 7.54
CA LYS A 118 -0.67 -6.18 6.11
C LYS A 118 -0.46 -4.92 5.27
N GLY A 119 -1.13 -3.81 5.60
CA GLY A 119 -0.93 -2.53 4.94
C GLY A 119 0.50 -2.03 5.09
N PHE A 120 1.06 -2.08 6.31
CA PHE A 120 2.46 -1.77 6.55
C PHE A 120 3.40 -2.68 5.73
N MET A 121 3.20 -4.00 5.83
CA MET A 121 4.06 -4.97 5.15
C MET A 121 4.02 -4.83 3.62
N THR A 122 2.85 -4.63 3.02
CA THR A 122 2.72 -4.41 1.57
C THR A 122 3.42 -3.15 1.11
N SER A 123 3.47 -2.11 1.93
CA SER A 123 4.15 -0.86 1.61
C SER A 123 5.68 -1.04 1.64
N VAL A 124 6.23 -1.54 2.75
CA VAL A 124 7.68 -1.71 2.89
C VAL A 124 8.25 -2.84 2.02
N SER A 125 7.41 -3.76 1.54
CA SER A 125 7.79 -4.82 0.61
C SER A 125 7.68 -4.41 -0.86
N ASN A 126 7.19 -3.21 -1.16
CA ASN A 126 6.94 -2.75 -2.51
C ASN A 126 8.02 -1.74 -2.96
N PRO A 127 8.93 -2.11 -3.86
CA PRO A 127 9.94 -1.17 -4.37
C PRO A 127 9.33 0.10 -4.99
N TYR A 128 8.15 -0.03 -5.61
CA TYR A 128 7.46 1.13 -6.19
C TYR A 128 7.07 2.19 -5.15
N PHE A 129 6.75 1.79 -3.92
CA PHE A 129 6.51 2.68 -2.80
C PHE A 129 7.71 3.62 -2.55
N PHE A 130 8.92 3.07 -2.51
CA PHE A 130 10.15 3.85 -2.29
C PHE A 130 10.47 4.73 -3.49
N ILE A 131 10.29 4.23 -4.73
CA ILE A 131 10.53 5.02 -5.95
C ILE A 131 9.58 6.21 -6.01
N TRP A 132 8.29 6.01 -5.70
CA TRP A 132 7.30 7.09 -5.68
C TRP A 132 7.68 8.17 -4.66
N TRP A 133 8.07 7.76 -3.45
CA TRP A 133 8.50 8.69 -2.40
C TRP A 133 9.81 9.39 -2.72
N ALA A 134 10.79 8.71 -3.31
CA ALA A 134 12.06 9.30 -3.74
C ALA A 134 11.90 10.32 -4.86
N THR A 135 10.86 10.22 -5.66
CA THR A 135 10.60 11.12 -6.81
C THR A 135 9.48 12.11 -6.49
N VAL A 136 8.24 11.66 -6.55
CA VAL A 136 7.05 12.50 -6.39
C VAL A 136 6.92 13.01 -4.96
N GLY A 137 7.04 12.14 -3.96
CA GLY A 137 6.91 12.49 -2.55
C GLY A 137 7.93 13.56 -2.13
N CYS A 138 9.21 13.36 -2.44
CA CYS A 138 10.26 14.35 -2.17
C CYS A 138 10.00 15.67 -2.90
N ALA A 139 9.65 15.65 -4.19
CA ALA A 139 9.38 16.86 -4.95
C ALA A 139 8.23 17.68 -4.35
N PHE A 140 7.16 17.01 -3.93
CA PHE A 140 6.03 17.67 -3.26
C PHE A 140 6.37 18.18 -1.85
N MET A 141 7.18 17.45 -1.07
CA MET A 141 7.65 17.93 0.22
C MET A 141 8.50 19.19 0.08
N PHE A 142 9.46 19.22 -0.86
CA PHE A 142 10.26 20.40 -1.14
C PHE A 142 9.40 21.57 -1.61
N LYS A 143 8.46 21.32 -2.52
CA LYS A 143 7.54 22.35 -3.00
C LYS A 143 6.65 22.91 -1.89
N GLY A 144 6.17 22.05 -0.99
CA GLY A 144 5.43 22.46 0.20
C GLY A 144 6.26 23.35 1.13
N LEU A 145 7.54 22.98 1.37
CA LEU A 145 8.48 23.79 2.17
C LEU A 145 8.69 25.18 1.56
N GLU A 146 8.88 25.26 0.24
CA GLU A 146 9.02 26.55 -0.47
C GLU A 146 7.74 27.39 -0.37
N LEU A 147 6.58 26.77 -0.49
CA LEU A 147 5.29 27.45 -0.54
C LEU A 147 4.91 28.08 0.80
N ALA A 148 4.99 27.33 1.89
CA ALA A 148 4.52 27.74 3.21
C ALA A 148 5.22 27.03 4.37
N GLY A 149 6.48 26.60 4.20
CA GLY A 149 7.22 25.89 5.23
C GLY A 149 6.52 24.60 5.68
N ALA A 150 6.50 24.35 6.98
CA ALA A 150 5.85 23.15 7.56
C ALA A 150 4.35 23.04 7.21
N VAL A 151 3.65 24.16 7.08
CA VAL A 151 2.22 24.17 6.74
C VAL A 151 2.00 23.67 5.32
N GLY A 152 2.88 24.01 4.37
CA GLY A 152 2.83 23.48 3.01
C GLY A 152 3.10 21.98 2.95
N VAL A 153 4.08 21.48 3.73
CA VAL A 153 4.33 20.03 3.85
C VAL A 153 3.13 19.30 4.44
N LEU A 154 2.50 19.85 5.48
CA LEU A 154 1.27 19.27 6.04
C LEU A 154 0.14 19.27 5.03
N GLY A 155 -0.01 20.31 4.21
CA GLY A 155 -0.98 20.36 3.11
C GLY A 155 -0.76 19.22 2.11
N PHE A 156 0.50 18.97 1.71
CA PHE A 156 0.85 17.82 0.88
C PHE A 156 0.44 16.49 1.52
N ILE A 157 0.88 16.26 2.76
CA ILE A 157 0.63 15.00 3.48
C ILE A 157 -0.88 14.73 3.64
N ILE A 158 -1.65 15.74 4.03
CA ILE A 158 -3.11 15.61 4.20
C ILE A 158 -3.78 15.28 2.86
N GLY A 159 -3.41 15.97 1.77
CA GLY A 159 -3.95 15.68 0.45
C GLY A 159 -3.62 14.27 -0.01
N HIS A 160 -2.39 13.84 0.15
CA HIS A 160 -1.92 12.49 -0.20
C HIS A 160 -2.64 11.41 0.60
N TRP A 161 -2.69 11.51 1.93
CA TRP A 161 -3.40 10.54 2.75
C TRP A 161 -4.90 10.52 2.51
N ALA A 162 -5.50 11.66 2.17
CA ALA A 162 -6.90 11.71 1.77
C ALA A 162 -7.15 10.92 0.47
N SER A 163 -6.19 10.92 -0.48
CA SER A 163 -6.30 10.13 -1.71
C SER A 163 -6.27 8.63 -1.43
N ASP A 164 -5.35 8.18 -0.56
CA ASP A 164 -5.25 6.77 -0.20
C ASP A 164 -6.48 6.30 0.57
N LEU A 165 -6.89 7.06 1.60
CA LEU A 165 -8.11 6.77 2.35
C LEU A 165 -9.34 6.74 1.44
N GLY A 166 -9.48 7.71 0.55
CA GLY A 166 -10.60 7.80 -0.40
C GLY A 166 -10.63 6.59 -1.33
N TRP A 167 -9.51 6.29 -1.97
CA TRP A 167 -9.43 5.18 -2.94
C TRP A 167 -9.65 3.83 -2.28
N PHE A 168 -8.86 3.48 -1.27
CA PHE A 168 -8.94 2.16 -0.65
C PHE A 168 -10.21 1.95 0.18
N SER A 169 -10.81 3.03 0.73
CA SER A 169 -12.15 2.94 1.33
C SER A 169 -13.22 2.66 0.27
N THR A 170 -13.13 3.29 -0.90
CA THR A 170 -14.04 3.02 -2.02
C THR A 170 -13.92 1.58 -2.51
N VAL A 171 -12.69 1.11 -2.73
CA VAL A 171 -12.42 -0.30 -3.09
C VAL A 171 -12.99 -1.25 -2.04
N SER A 172 -12.73 -0.97 -0.77
CA SER A 172 -13.20 -1.79 0.34
C SER A 172 -14.74 -1.81 0.43
N PHE A 173 -15.38 -0.67 0.24
CA PHE A 173 -16.84 -0.55 0.23
C PHE A 173 -17.45 -1.39 -0.90
N LEU A 174 -16.97 -1.22 -2.11
CA LEU A 174 -17.47 -1.96 -3.29
C LEU A 174 -17.23 -3.47 -3.13
N THR A 175 -16.06 -3.85 -2.68
CA THR A 175 -15.69 -5.26 -2.47
C THR A 175 -16.53 -5.92 -1.38
N SER A 176 -16.72 -5.24 -0.25
CA SER A 176 -17.49 -5.78 0.87
C SER A 176 -18.98 -5.92 0.54
N ARG A 177 -19.54 -5.00 -0.26
CA ARG A 177 -20.92 -5.09 -0.76
C ARG A 177 -21.06 -6.21 -1.79
N GLY A 178 -20.10 -6.31 -2.71
CA GLY A 178 -20.08 -7.34 -3.74
C GLY A 178 -19.93 -8.75 -3.16
N SER A 179 -19.15 -8.93 -2.09
CA SER A 179 -18.93 -10.24 -1.48
C SER A 179 -20.20 -10.88 -0.91
N GLY A 180 -21.16 -10.07 -0.44
CA GLY A 180 -22.43 -10.56 0.10
C GLY A 180 -23.38 -11.19 -0.92
N ILE A 181 -23.15 -10.93 -2.22
CA ILE A 181 -23.94 -11.49 -3.34
C ILE A 181 -23.16 -12.50 -4.17
N MET A 182 -21.89 -12.74 -3.83
CA MET A 182 -21.05 -13.71 -4.52
C MET A 182 -21.28 -15.13 -4.02
N ASN A 183 -21.31 -16.07 -4.97
CA ASN A 183 -21.25 -17.49 -4.62
C ASN A 183 -19.79 -17.92 -4.29
N GLU A 184 -19.62 -19.06 -3.64
CA GLU A 184 -18.32 -19.61 -3.22
C GLU A 184 -17.31 -19.71 -4.37
N LYS A 185 -17.78 -20.06 -5.59
CA LYS A 185 -16.93 -20.17 -6.77
C LYS A 185 -16.31 -18.82 -7.15
N HIS A 186 -17.11 -17.75 -7.20
CA HIS A 186 -16.61 -16.42 -7.52
C HIS A 186 -15.64 -15.90 -6.44
N TYR A 187 -15.98 -16.13 -5.16
CA TYR A 187 -15.08 -15.80 -4.05
C TYR A 187 -13.72 -16.47 -4.21
N LYS A 188 -13.70 -17.79 -4.43
CA LYS A 188 -12.48 -18.57 -4.62
C LYS A 188 -11.65 -18.08 -5.82
N ILE A 189 -12.30 -17.76 -6.93
CA ILE A 189 -11.63 -17.23 -8.12
C ILE A 189 -10.92 -15.91 -7.81
N ILE A 190 -11.61 -14.95 -7.18
CA ILE A 190 -11.03 -13.65 -6.85
C ILE A 190 -9.85 -13.80 -5.89
N MET A 191 -10.00 -14.61 -4.83
CA MET A 191 -8.92 -14.86 -3.88
C MET A 191 -7.70 -15.53 -4.54
N THR A 192 -7.95 -16.48 -5.47
CA THR A 192 -6.87 -17.11 -6.23
C THR A 192 -6.16 -16.12 -7.15
N ILE A 193 -6.91 -15.26 -7.86
CA ILE A 193 -6.33 -14.21 -8.71
C ILE A 193 -5.50 -13.23 -7.86
N CYS A 194 -6.03 -12.77 -6.73
CA CYS A 194 -5.31 -11.89 -5.81
C CYS A 194 -4.00 -12.52 -5.30
N GLY A 195 -4.05 -13.78 -4.86
CA GLY A 195 -2.87 -14.48 -4.38
C GLY A 195 -1.85 -14.74 -5.48
N ALA A 196 -2.30 -15.20 -6.66
CA ALA A 196 -1.44 -15.40 -7.82
C ALA A 196 -0.76 -14.11 -8.27
N PHE A 197 -1.49 -12.99 -8.30
CA PHE A 197 -0.93 -11.67 -8.62
C PHE A 197 0.22 -11.30 -7.68
N LEU A 198 0.05 -11.47 -6.36
CA LEU A 198 1.13 -11.19 -5.40
C LEU A 198 2.34 -12.11 -5.60
N ILE A 199 2.12 -13.40 -5.89
CA ILE A 199 3.23 -14.34 -6.16
C ILE A 199 4.00 -13.90 -7.41
N VAL A 200 3.31 -13.63 -8.52
CA VAL A 200 3.94 -13.18 -9.77
C VAL A 200 4.70 -11.87 -9.55
N LEU A 201 4.11 -10.91 -8.84
CA LEU A 201 4.75 -9.64 -8.55
C LEU A 201 5.97 -9.81 -7.64
N GLY A 202 5.90 -10.70 -6.64
CA GLY A 202 7.03 -11.03 -5.77
C GLY A 202 8.19 -11.65 -6.54
N VAL A 203 7.91 -12.60 -7.45
CA VAL A 203 8.92 -13.18 -8.34
C VAL A 203 9.53 -12.10 -9.23
N TYR A 204 8.71 -11.23 -9.82
CA TYR A 204 9.18 -10.12 -10.64
C TYR A 204 10.14 -9.19 -9.86
N PHE A 205 9.81 -8.86 -8.59
CA PHE A 205 10.68 -8.00 -7.78
C PHE A 205 12.02 -8.67 -7.46
N ILE A 206 12.03 -9.97 -7.14
CA ILE A 206 13.27 -10.71 -6.91
C ILE A 206 14.13 -10.72 -8.18
N LEU A 207 13.56 -11.05 -9.34
CA LEU A 207 14.30 -11.11 -10.60
C LEU A 207 14.80 -9.72 -11.05
N SER A 208 14.01 -8.67 -10.81
CA SER A 208 14.41 -7.29 -11.10
C SER A 208 15.53 -6.82 -10.19
N ALA A 209 15.51 -7.18 -8.92
CA ALA A 209 16.56 -6.85 -7.97
C ALA A 209 17.91 -7.47 -8.34
N GLN A 210 17.92 -8.69 -8.90
CA GLN A 210 19.14 -9.37 -9.35
C GLN A 210 19.83 -8.66 -10.56
N LYS A 211 19.08 -7.87 -11.34
CA LYS A 211 19.64 -7.13 -12.50
C LYS A 211 20.26 -5.79 -12.12
N ILE A 212 20.15 -5.38 -10.86
CA ILE A 212 20.66 -4.10 -10.35
C ILE A 212 22.13 -4.25 -9.85
N ILE A 213 22.55 -5.48 -9.59
CA ILE A 213 23.91 -5.86 -9.22
C ILE A 213 24.67 -6.29 -10.48
#